data_961fdcb3a0f49a45a95c0366bcf32dd5
#
_entry.id   961fdcb3a0f49a45a95c0366bcf32dd5
#
_cell.length_a   1.000
_cell.length_b   1.000
_cell.length_c   1.000
_cell.angle_alpha   90.00
_cell.angle_beta   90.00
_cell.angle_gamma   90.00
#
_symmetry.space_group_name_H-M   'P 1'
#
loop_
_entity.id
_entity.type
_entity.pdbx_description
1 polymer ?
#
loop_
_entity_poly.entity_id
_entity_poly.type
_entity_poly.pdbx_seq_one_letter_code
_entity_poly.pdbx_strand_id
1 'polypeptide(L)'
;MSTVMPSVTPVCFGTMYTGAQPKVHGIQKYEKPVIKIDTLFDALLRAGKRVAIIADNQCSMGKIFLEREMDYFLYDSIEQINAKAAEFIIKDEYDFIAVYNGNYDSTMHKTGTESIQSLAELRVNSRAFGTIAEMVKTHWKKHNTLLGFAMDHGCHDIDGDSGSHGLDMDEDINIVHLYRAYLAEK
;
A
#
# COMPACT_ATOMS: atom_id res chain seq x y z
N MET A 1 14.97 6.16 -0.14
CA MET A 1 15.13 5.02 0.81
C MET A 1 15.18 3.73 0.02
N SER A 2 15.61 2.62 0.64
CA SER A 2 15.66 1.33 -0.06
C SER A 2 14.59 0.39 0.49
N THR A 3 13.97 -0.40 -0.39
CA THR A 3 13.15 -1.54 0.00
C THR A 3 14.03 -2.75 0.36
N VAL A 4 13.41 -3.88 0.64
CA VAL A 4 14.11 -5.12 1.01
C VAL A 4 14.17 -6.11 -0.16
N MET A 5 15.06 -7.10 -0.05
CA MET A 5 15.23 -8.16 -1.03
C MET A 5 14.59 -9.48 -0.59
N PRO A 6 13.98 -10.22 -1.55
CA PRO A 6 13.66 -9.81 -2.91
C PRO A 6 12.59 -8.71 -2.93
N SER A 7 12.73 -7.73 -3.84
CA SER A 7 11.85 -6.59 -3.99
C SER A 7 10.52 -6.98 -4.66
N VAL A 8 9.75 -7.81 -3.94
CA VAL A 8 8.43 -8.28 -4.37
C VAL A 8 7.38 -7.96 -3.31
N THR A 9 6.19 -7.66 -3.73
CA THR A 9 5.08 -7.09 -2.92
C THR A 9 4.89 -7.75 -1.55
N PRO A 10 4.75 -9.10 -1.41
CA PRO A 10 4.49 -9.69 -0.09
C PRO A 10 5.70 -9.58 0.86
N VAL A 11 6.93 -9.59 0.35
CA VAL A 11 8.16 -9.43 1.15
C VAL A 11 8.28 -7.99 1.62
N CYS A 12 8.07 -7.03 0.72
CA CYS A 12 8.17 -5.60 1.02
C CYS A 12 7.09 -5.16 2.01
N PHE A 13 5.83 -5.55 1.82
CA PHE A 13 4.76 -5.26 2.79
C PHE A 13 5.01 -5.95 4.13
N GLY A 14 5.51 -7.20 4.12
CA GLY A 14 5.91 -7.87 5.35
C GLY A 14 6.87 -7.02 6.16
N THR A 15 7.92 -6.51 5.54
CA THR A 15 8.90 -5.62 6.20
C THR A 15 8.28 -4.26 6.57
N MET A 16 7.52 -3.64 5.67
CA MET A 16 6.94 -2.31 5.88
C MET A 16 6.03 -2.27 7.12
N TYR A 17 5.22 -3.30 7.32
CA TYR A 17 4.22 -3.34 8.40
C TYR A 17 4.67 -4.07 9.66
N THR A 18 5.81 -4.78 9.62
CA THR A 18 6.40 -5.39 10.83
C THR A 18 7.63 -4.65 11.35
N GLY A 19 8.30 -3.87 10.49
CA GLY A 19 9.64 -3.33 10.77
C GLY A 19 10.74 -4.40 10.81
N ALA A 20 10.42 -5.66 10.46
CA ALA A 20 11.33 -6.79 10.54
C ALA A 20 11.89 -7.19 9.16
N GLN A 21 13.08 -7.75 9.16
CA GLN A 21 13.69 -8.30 7.93
C GLN A 21 12.93 -9.54 7.43
N PRO A 22 12.98 -9.88 6.12
CA PRO A 22 12.26 -11.00 5.52
C PRO A 22 12.44 -12.34 6.23
N LYS A 23 13.65 -12.64 6.69
CA LYS A 23 13.95 -13.86 7.47
C LYS A 23 13.24 -13.91 8.84
N VAL A 24 12.82 -12.76 9.37
CA VAL A 24 12.16 -12.65 10.68
C VAL A 24 10.66 -12.71 10.55
N HIS A 25 10.08 -11.98 9.57
CA HIS A 25 8.62 -12.06 9.34
C HIS A 25 8.20 -13.30 8.52
N GLY A 26 9.17 -14.06 7.97
CA GLY A 26 8.95 -15.37 7.38
C GLY A 26 8.61 -15.39 5.89
N ILE A 27 8.39 -14.26 5.25
CA ILE A 27 8.11 -14.19 3.80
C ILE A 27 9.42 -13.79 3.10
N GLN A 28 9.98 -14.71 2.30
CA GLN A 28 11.28 -14.52 1.64
C GLN A 28 11.23 -14.71 0.11
N LYS A 29 10.03 -14.88 -0.44
CA LYS A 29 9.77 -15.00 -1.89
C LYS A 29 8.33 -14.59 -2.18
N TYR A 30 7.91 -14.61 -3.45
CA TYR A 30 6.55 -14.27 -3.86
C TYR A 30 5.55 -15.35 -3.43
N GLU A 31 5.19 -15.33 -2.16
CA GLU A 31 4.15 -16.16 -1.54
C GLU A 31 3.38 -15.33 -0.51
N LYS A 32 2.16 -15.73 -0.19
CA LYS A 32 1.25 -14.92 0.62
C LYS A 32 0.76 -15.64 1.90
N PRO A 33 1.67 -16.20 2.74
CA PRO A 33 1.27 -16.75 4.02
C PRO A 33 0.84 -15.61 4.97
N VAL A 34 -0.01 -15.91 5.92
CA VAL A 34 -0.37 -14.96 6.98
C VAL A 34 0.83 -14.75 7.91
N ILE A 35 1.23 -13.50 8.09
CA ILE A 35 2.31 -13.10 9.00
C ILE A 35 1.88 -13.36 10.44
N LYS A 36 2.72 -14.08 11.20
CA LYS A 36 2.42 -14.51 12.57
C LYS A 36 3.15 -13.67 13.65
N ILE A 37 4.08 -12.83 13.26
CA ILE A 37 4.73 -11.90 14.18
C ILE A 37 3.92 -10.61 14.30
N ASP A 38 4.26 -9.82 15.31
CA ASP A 38 3.62 -8.53 15.58
C ASP A 38 3.78 -7.54 14.42
N THR A 39 2.73 -6.79 14.11
CA THR A 39 2.69 -5.81 13.04
C THR A 39 2.23 -4.45 13.56
N LEU A 40 2.32 -3.42 12.74
CA LEU A 40 1.70 -2.11 13.01
C LEU A 40 0.20 -2.27 13.32
N PHE A 41 -0.50 -3.16 12.61
CA PHE A 41 -1.93 -3.40 12.85
C PHE A 41 -2.18 -3.98 14.25
N ASP A 42 -1.37 -4.95 14.69
CA ASP A 42 -1.48 -5.53 16.03
C ASP A 42 -1.21 -4.47 17.12
N ALA A 43 -0.24 -3.59 16.90
CA ALA A 43 0.05 -2.49 17.84
C ALA A 43 -1.11 -1.50 17.92
N LEU A 44 -1.73 -1.16 16.80
CA LEU A 44 -2.89 -0.28 16.74
C LEU A 44 -4.11 -0.91 17.44
N LEU A 45 -4.39 -2.18 17.18
CA LEU A 45 -5.49 -2.92 17.81
C LEU A 45 -5.31 -2.99 19.33
N ARG A 46 -4.11 -3.27 19.82
CA ARG A 46 -3.81 -3.23 21.27
C ARG A 46 -3.99 -1.85 21.89
N ALA A 47 -3.81 -0.80 21.09
CA ALA A 47 -4.08 0.58 21.51
C ALA A 47 -5.58 0.97 21.41
N GLY A 48 -6.47 0.02 21.12
CA GLY A 48 -7.91 0.25 20.96
C GLY A 48 -8.28 1.02 19.69
N LYS A 49 -7.43 1.00 18.68
CA LYS A 49 -7.64 1.72 17.42
C LYS A 49 -8.45 0.88 16.43
N ARG A 50 -9.32 1.55 15.68
CA ARG A 50 -10.05 0.93 14.55
C ARG A 50 -9.19 0.98 13.30
N VAL A 51 -8.99 -0.18 12.70
CA VAL A 51 -8.08 -0.38 11.56
C VAL A 51 -8.83 -0.97 10.38
N ALA A 52 -8.62 -0.45 9.19
CA ALA A 52 -9.14 -1.01 7.94
C ALA A 52 -8.04 -1.21 6.90
N ILE A 53 -8.14 -2.32 6.17
CA ILE A 53 -7.45 -2.54 4.90
C ILE A 53 -8.47 -2.47 3.77
N ILE A 54 -8.19 -1.65 2.74
CA ILE A 54 -8.98 -1.53 1.52
C ILE A 54 -8.04 -1.87 0.35
N ALA A 55 -8.28 -2.96 -0.34
CA ALA A 55 -7.31 -3.48 -1.30
C ALA A 55 -7.95 -4.32 -2.40
N ASP A 56 -7.15 -4.65 -3.42
CA ASP A 56 -7.51 -5.65 -4.42
C ASP A 56 -7.70 -7.03 -3.76
N ASN A 57 -8.72 -7.78 -4.21
CA ASN A 57 -9.13 -9.05 -3.64
C ASN A 57 -8.05 -10.15 -3.67
N GLN A 58 -7.14 -10.11 -4.63
CA GLN A 58 -6.07 -11.12 -4.80
C GLN A 58 -4.68 -10.61 -4.40
N CYS A 59 -4.56 -9.37 -3.98
CA CYS A 59 -3.28 -8.75 -3.66
C CYS A 59 -2.64 -9.31 -2.38
N SER A 60 -1.36 -9.05 -2.23
CA SER A 60 -0.59 -9.45 -1.03
C SER A 60 -1.12 -8.77 0.23
N MET A 61 -1.49 -7.48 0.14
CA MET A 61 -2.01 -6.68 1.25
C MET A 61 -3.29 -7.31 1.85
N GLY A 62 -4.17 -7.85 1.01
CA GLY A 62 -5.40 -8.51 1.42
C GLY A 62 -5.22 -9.96 1.93
N LYS A 63 -3.99 -10.52 1.92
CA LYS A 63 -3.74 -11.94 2.27
C LYS A 63 -2.80 -12.11 3.44
N ILE A 64 -1.65 -11.42 3.43
CA ILE A 64 -0.60 -11.66 4.44
C ILE A 64 -0.92 -11.10 5.83
N PHE A 65 -1.91 -10.23 5.95
CA PHE A 65 -2.36 -9.64 7.21
C PHE A 65 -3.70 -10.16 7.73
N LEU A 66 -4.26 -11.21 7.14
CA LEU A 66 -5.48 -11.88 7.63
C LEU A 66 -5.33 -12.37 9.08
N GLU A 67 -6.43 -12.82 9.67
CA GLU A 67 -6.52 -13.39 11.03
C GLU A 67 -6.28 -12.35 12.14
N ARG A 68 -6.55 -11.07 11.89
CA ARG A 68 -6.54 -9.98 12.89
C ARG A 68 -7.94 -9.42 13.08
N GLU A 69 -8.24 -8.97 14.27
CA GLU A 69 -9.55 -8.36 14.62
C GLU A 69 -9.67 -6.94 14.08
N MET A 70 -9.56 -6.79 12.75
CA MET A 70 -9.72 -5.53 12.02
C MET A 70 -10.57 -5.73 10.78
N ASP A 71 -10.95 -4.66 10.10
CA ASP A 71 -11.87 -4.72 8.95
C ASP A 71 -11.11 -4.84 7.63
N TYR A 72 -11.59 -5.73 6.75
CA TYR A 72 -11.02 -6.00 5.42
C TYR A 72 -12.06 -5.74 4.34
N PHE A 73 -11.76 -4.81 3.43
CA PHE A 73 -12.60 -4.44 2.30
C PHE A 73 -11.85 -4.75 1.01
N LEU A 74 -12.16 -5.89 0.42
CA LEU A 74 -11.46 -6.41 -0.75
C LEU A 74 -12.37 -6.29 -1.97
N TYR A 75 -11.86 -5.66 -3.03
CA TYR A 75 -12.61 -5.35 -4.24
C TYR A 75 -11.88 -5.82 -5.49
N ASP A 76 -12.59 -5.85 -6.61
CA ASP A 76 -12.05 -6.27 -7.91
C ASP A 76 -11.66 -5.06 -8.78
N SER A 77 -11.92 -3.83 -8.33
CA SER A 77 -11.52 -2.63 -9.07
C SER A 77 -11.01 -1.50 -8.16
N ILE A 78 -10.08 -0.70 -8.70
CA ILE A 78 -9.51 0.45 -7.98
C ILE A 78 -10.55 1.56 -7.75
N GLU A 79 -11.57 1.66 -8.59
CA GLU A 79 -12.67 2.60 -8.40
C GLU A 79 -13.43 2.28 -7.11
N GLN A 80 -13.72 1.00 -6.87
CA GLN A 80 -14.38 0.54 -5.63
C GLN A 80 -13.49 0.76 -4.41
N ILE A 81 -12.17 0.47 -4.53
CA ILE A 81 -11.19 0.70 -3.47
C ILE A 81 -11.17 2.19 -3.10
N ASN A 82 -11.00 3.07 -4.08
CA ASN A 82 -10.93 4.52 -3.86
C ASN A 82 -12.26 5.10 -3.35
N ALA A 83 -13.41 4.61 -3.83
CA ALA A 83 -14.72 5.01 -3.34
C ALA A 83 -14.93 4.61 -1.87
N LYS A 84 -14.47 3.42 -1.47
CA LYS A 84 -14.55 2.97 -0.08
C LYS A 84 -13.63 3.77 0.83
N ALA A 85 -12.42 4.09 0.38
CA ALA A 85 -11.51 4.97 1.12
C ALA A 85 -12.14 6.35 1.35
N ALA A 86 -12.74 6.93 0.31
CA ALA A 86 -13.47 8.20 0.40
C ALA A 86 -14.64 8.13 1.39
N GLU A 87 -15.44 7.08 1.34
CA GLU A 87 -16.54 6.85 2.28
C GLU A 87 -16.05 6.86 3.73
N PHE A 88 -14.96 6.15 4.04
CA PHE A 88 -14.43 6.07 5.41
C PHE A 88 -13.83 7.38 5.90
N ILE A 89 -13.20 8.14 5.03
CA ILE A 89 -12.70 9.48 5.38
C ILE A 89 -13.87 10.40 5.73
N ILE A 90 -14.97 10.36 4.96
CA ILE A 90 -16.16 11.18 5.23
C ILE A 90 -16.83 10.77 6.55
N LYS A 91 -16.95 9.47 6.80
CA LYS A 91 -17.61 8.94 8.01
C LYS A 91 -16.77 9.07 9.27
N ASP A 92 -15.45 9.26 9.13
CA ASP A 92 -14.50 9.38 10.24
C ASP A 92 -14.58 8.20 11.23
N GLU A 93 -14.63 6.96 10.69
CA GLU A 93 -14.89 5.75 11.47
C GLU A 93 -13.64 4.99 11.85
N TYR A 94 -12.47 5.28 11.24
CA TYR A 94 -11.22 4.54 11.43
C TYR A 94 -10.09 5.45 11.84
N ASP A 95 -9.24 4.95 12.75
CA ASP A 95 -8.00 5.60 13.15
C ASP A 95 -6.85 5.34 12.17
N PHE A 96 -6.90 4.20 11.45
CA PHE A 96 -5.91 3.82 10.45
C PHE A 96 -6.58 3.17 9.25
N ILE A 97 -6.30 3.65 8.06
CA ILE A 97 -6.78 3.09 6.79
C ILE A 97 -5.57 2.82 5.89
N ALA A 98 -5.35 1.56 5.54
CA ALA A 98 -4.39 1.18 4.51
C ALA A 98 -5.13 0.98 3.18
N VAL A 99 -4.77 1.73 2.15
CA VAL A 99 -5.35 1.62 0.80
C VAL A 99 -4.29 1.12 -0.15
N TYR A 100 -4.58 0.06 -0.89
CA TYR A 100 -3.67 -0.50 -1.89
C TYR A 100 -4.30 -0.53 -3.28
N ASN A 101 -3.65 0.14 -4.22
CA ASN A 101 -3.97 0.16 -5.64
C ASN A 101 -2.85 -0.52 -6.43
N GLY A 102 -3.10 -1.72 -6.98
CA GLY A 102 -2.13 -2.53 -7.72
C GLY A 102 -2.19 -2.36 -9.24
N ASN A 103 -2.92 -1.37 -9.76
CA ASN A 103 -3.14 -1.18 -11.20
C ASN A 103 -1.87 -0.85 -11.99
N TYR A 104 -0.99 -0.01 -11.45
CA TYR A 104 0.30 0.29 -12.09
C TYR A 104 1.14 -0.98 -12.24
N ASP A 105 1.34 -1.73 -11.16
CA ASP A 105 2.13 -2.97 -11.15
C ASP A 105 1.58 -3.98 -12.17
N SER A 106 0.26 -4.22 -12.13
CA SER A 106 -0.42 -5.14 -13.05
C SER A 106 -0.31 -4.73 -14.53
N THR A 107 -0.23 -3.44 -14.83
CA THR A 107 -0.10 -2.90 -16.19
C THR A 107 1.36 -2.93 -16.64
N MET A 108 2.28 -2.51 -15.77
CA MET A 108 3.71 -2.49 -16.01
C MET A 108 4.25 -3.88 -16.39
N HIS A 109 3.80 -4.93 -15.74
CA HIS A 109 4.16 -6.30 -16.10
C HIS A 109 3.79 -6.68 -17.54
N LYS A 110 2.81 -6.03 -18.14
CA LYS A 110 2.30 -6.35 -19.48
C LYS A 110 2.80 -5.42 -20.58
N THR A 111 3.22 -4.22 -20.22
CA THR A 111 3.44 -3.15 -21.20
C THR A 111 4.75 -2.37 -21.01
N GLY A 112 5.53 -2.72 -19.97
CA GLY A 112 6.77 -2.01 -19.62
C GLY A 112 6.53 -0.86 -18.63
N THR A 113 7.61 -0.45 -17.97
CA THR A 113 7.57 0.48 -16.82
C THR A 113 7.17 1.90 -17.23
N GLU A 114 7.65 2.39 -18.35
CA GLU A 114 7.41 3.74 -18.88
C GLU A 114 6.46 3.78 -20.07
N SER A 115 5.71 2.70 -20.30
CA SER A 115 4.69 2.67 -21.36
C SER A 115 3.61 3.73 -21.13
N ILE A 116 2.93 4.14 -22.22
CA ILE A 116 1.80 5.08 -22.12
C ILE A 116 0.72 4.53 -21.17
N GLN A 117 0.49 3.22 -21.20
CA GLN A 117 -0.47 2.52 -20.35
C GLN A 117 -0.06 2.57 -18.88
N SER A 118 1.17 2.20 -18.56
CA SER A 118 1.69 2.22 -17.18
C SER A 118 1.73 3.64 -16.60
N LEU A 119 2.15 4.62 -17.38
CA LEU A 119 2.13 6.03 -16.97
C LEU A 119 0.71 6.57 -16.82
N ALA A 120 -0.28 6.06 -17.55
CA ALA A 120 -1.67 6.41 -17.35
C ALA A 120 -2.18 5.90 -15.98
N GLU A 121 -1.84 4.66 -15.60
CA GLU A 121 -2.19 4.09 -14.30
C GLU A 121 -1.50 4.82 -13.14
N LEU A 122 -0.24 5.21 -13.30
CA LEU A 122 0.47 6.04 -12.32
C LEU A 122 -0.25 7.38 -12.09
N ARG A 123 -0.75 8.00 -13.17
CA ARG A 123 -1.55 9.24 -13.06
C ARG A 123 -2.88 9.02 -12.37
N VAL A 124 -3.53 7.86 -12.57
CA VAL A 124 -4.75 7.48 -11.84
C VAL A 124 -4.47 7.41 -10.35
N ASN A 125 -3.41 6.71 -9.93
CA ASN A 125 -3.00 6.61 -8.53
C ASN A 125 -2.62 7.97 -7.91
N SER A 126 -1.90 8.80 -8.66
CA SER A 126 -1.54 10.15 -8.20
C SER A 126 -2.77 11.04 -7.98
N ARG A 127 -3.78 10.95 -8.86
CA ARG A 127 -5.04 11.67 -8.72
C ARG A 127 -5.87 11.15 -7.53
N ALA A 128 -5.93 9.83 -7.35
CA ALA A 128 -6.60 9.23 -6.21
C ALA A 128 -5.99 9.71 -4.89
N PHE A 129 -4.65 9.72 -4.80
CA PHE A 129 -3.95 10.23 -3.63
C PHE A 129 -4.22 11.74 -3.40
N GLY A 130 -4.22 12.55 -4.46
CA GLY A 130 -4.57 13.97 -4.38
C GLY A 130 -5.99 14.18 -3.84
N THR A 131 -6.95 13.38 -4.32
CA THR A 131 -8.34 13.41 -3.82
C THR A 131 -8.41 13.03 -2.33
N ILE A 132 -7.74 11.96 -1.92
CA ILE A 132 -7.65 11.54 -0.52
C ILE A 132 -7.04 12.66 0.34
N ALA A 133 -5.99 13.32 -0.13
CA ALA A 133 -5.35 14.41 0.60
C ALA A 133 -6.29 15.60 0.86
N GLU A 134 -7.07 16.01 -0.14
CA GLU A 134 -8.07 17.07 0.03
C GLU A 134 -9.24 16.64 0.92
N MET A 135 -9.64 15.37 0.86
CA MET A 135 -10.68 14.83 1.73
C MET A 135 -10.23 14.78 3.19
N VAL A 136 -9.03 14.31 3.47
CA VAL A 136 -8.43 14.31 4.82
C VAL A 136 -8.39 15.73 5.37
N LYS A 137 -7.88 16.68 4.60
CA LYS A 137 -7.84 18.10 4.97
C LYS A 137 -9.22 18.68 5.27
N THR A 138 -10.26 18.20 4.59
CA THR A 138 -11.62 18.71 4.72
C THR A 138 -12.38 18.08 5.88
N HIS A 139 -12.27 16.75 6.04
CA HIS A 139 -13.10 15.97 6.96
C HIS A 139 -12.41 15.65 8.29
N TRP A 140 -11.06 15.56 8.31
CA TRP A 140 -10.31 15.17 9.53
C TRP A 140 -9.67 16.35 10.26
N LYS A 141 -10.27 17.53 10.19
CA LYS A 141 -9.76 18.76 10.82
C LYS A 141 -9.57 18.67 12.32
N LYS A 142 -10.28 17.78 12.99
CA LYS A 142 -10.19 17.58 14.44
C LYS A 142 -9.09 16.60 14.86
N HIS A 143 -8.41 15.98 13.89
CA HIS A 143 -7.39 14.97 14.13
C HIS A 143 -6.00 15.46 13.75
N ASN A 144 -5.00 15.06 14.53
CA ASN A 144 -3.63 15.05 14.07
C ASN A 144 -3.46 13.84 13.15
N THR A 145 -3.28 14.09 11.85
CA THR A 145 -3.27 13.04 10.83
C THR A 145 -1.93 12.96 10.13
N LEU A 146 -1.38 11.76 9.98
CA LEU A 146 -0.26 11.47 9.09
C LEU A 146 -0.80 10.79 7.84
N LEU A 147 -0.70 11.44 6.70
CA LEU A 147 -1.02 10.87 5.39
C LEU A 147 0.28 10.43 4.70
N GLY A 148 0.32 9.18 4.21
CA GLY A 148 1.44 8.62 3.48
C GLY A 148 1.06 8.13 2.10
N PHE A 149 1.96 8.33 1.12
CA PHE A 149 1.98 7.65 -0.17
C PHE A 149 3.30 6.88 -0.22
N ALA A 150 3.22 5.57 -0.19
CA ALA A 150 4.36 4.69 0.01
C ALA A 150 4.39 3.59 -1.05
N MET A 151 5.48 3.52 -1.79
CA MET A 151 5.76 2.44 -2.73
C MET A 151 6.41 1.28 -1.98
N ASP A 152 6.03 0.07 -2.30
CA ASP A 152 6.61 -1.13 -1.69
C ASP A 152 7.92 -1.56 -2.36
N HIS A 153 8.02 -1.45 -3.68
CA HIS A 153 9.24 -1.69 -4.47
C HIS A 153 9.24 -0.83 -5.73
N GLY A 154 10.37 -0.83 -6.45
CA GLY A 154 10.47 -0.28 -7.78
C GLY A 154 10.28 -1.36 -8.86
N CYS A 155 10.68 -1.09 -10.09
CA CYS A 155 10.51 -1.99 -11.22
C CYS A 155 11.47 -1.64 -12.37
N HIS A 156 11.73 -2.61 -13.24
CA HIS A 156 12.60 -2.48 -14.41
C HIS A 156 11.93 -3.08 -15.66
N ASP A 157 12.37 -2.66 -16.84
CA ASP A 157 11.94 -3.26 -18.09
C ASP A 157 12.66 -4.58 -18.35
N ILE A 158 11.96 -5.52 -18.96
CA ILE A 158 12.50 -6.78 -19.48
C ILE A 158 12.20 -6.89 -20.96
N ASP A 159 12.83 -7.86 -21.65
CA ASP A 159 12.63 -8.09 -23.07
C ASP A 159 11.14 -8.28 -23.42
N GLY A 160 10.73 -7.73 -24.58
CA GLY A 160 9.38 -7.92 -25.11
C GLY A 160 8.34 -6.91 -24.61
N ASP A 161 8.76 -5.66 -24.38
CA ASP A 161 7.86 -4.56 -23.94
C ASP A 161 7.05 -4.87 -22.68
N SER A 162 7.68 -5.53 -21.72
CA SER A 162 7.09 -5.82 -20.40
C SER A 162 8.02 -5.40 -19.27
N GLY A 163 7.50 -5.37 -18.06
CA GLY A 163 8.29 -5.00 -16.88
C GLY A 163 8.27 -6.09 -15.81
N SER A 164 9.22 -6.00 -14.91
CA SER A 164 9.38 -6.90 -13.78
C SER A 164 9.97 -6.17 -12.58
N HIS A 165 10.11 -6.89 -11.48
CA HIS A 165 10.77 -6.46 -10.25
C HIS A 165 11.27 -7.69 -9.47
N GLY A 166 12.02 -7.47 -8.40
CA GLY A 166 12.51 -8.54 -7.53
C GLY A 166 14.01 -8.78 -7.59
N LEU A 167 14.74 -7.98 -8.37
CA LEU A 167 16.18 -8.08 -8.53
C LEU A 167 16.94 -7.10 -7.64
N ASP A 168 18.21 -7.42 -7.37
CA ASP A 168 19.14 -6.54 -6.66
C ASP A 168 19.72 -5.50 -7.63
N MET A 169 18.89 -4.50 -7.97
CA MET A 169 19.23 -3.41 -8.87
C MET A 169 18.56 -2.11 -8.42
N ASP A 170 19.15 -0.98 -8.78
CA ASP A 170 18.73 0.32 -8.29
C ASP A 170 17.26 0.64 -8.61
N GLU A 171 16.78 0.25 -9.77
CA GLU A 171 15.42 0.48 -10.25
C GLU A 171 14.36 -0.25 -9.41
N ASP A 172 14.71 -1.42 -8.89
CA ASP A 172 13.81 -2.23 -8.06
C ASP A 172 13.86 -1.84 -6.57
N ILE A 173 15.05 -1.41 -6.10
CA ILE A 173 15.33 -1.24 -4.67
C ILE A 173 15.07 0.19 -4.21
N ASN A 174 15.39 1.20 -5.04
CA ASN A 174 15.25 2.60 -4.65
C ASN A 174 13.81 3.08 -4.78
N ILE A 175 13.19 3.38 -3.65
CA ILE A 175 11.81 3.82 -3.54
C ILE A 175 11.70 5.19 -2.86
N VAL A 176 10.56 5.85 -3.08
CA VAL A 176 10.22 7.12 -2.46
C VAL A 176 8.95 6.95 -1.63
N HIS A 177 8.99 7.42 -0.38
CA HIS A 177 7.80 7.58 0.44
C HIS A 177 7.54 9.08 0.64
N LEU A 178 6.31 9.50 0.49
CA LEU A 178 5.88 10.87 0.70
C LEU A 178 4.94 10.90 1.91
N TYR A 179 5.23 11.75 2.87
CA TYR A 179 4.41 11.91 4.06
C TYR A 179 4.02 13.37 4.28
N ARG A 180 2.80 13.59 4.71
CA ARG A 180 2.30 14.89 5.13
C ARG A 180 1.57 14.79 6.45
N ALA A 181 1.97 15.63 7.41
CA ALA A 181 1.25 15.80 8.66
C ALA A 181 0.22 16.93 8.55
N TYR A 182 -0.98 16.68 9.02
CA TYR A 182 -2.02 17.68 9.24
C TYR A 182 -2.24 17.78 10.75
N LEU A 183 -2.21 19.00 11.28
CA LEU A 183 -2.49 19.24 12.70
C LEU A 183 -3.97 19.56 12.88
N ALA A 184 -4.54 19.11 14.00
CA ALA A 184 -5.90 19.45 14.36
C ALA A 184 -6.10 20.95 14.45
N GLU A 185 -7.20 21.45 13.90
CA GLU A 185 -7.64 22.83 14.08
C GLU A 185 -8.08 23.02 15.55
N LYS A 186 -7.65 24.12 16.17
CA LYS A 186 -7.99 24.47 17.56
C LYS A 186 -9.41 25.01 17.67
#